data_d8088b083beaabfa10306875ea2b096d
#
_entry.id   d8088b083beaabfa10306875ea2b096d
#
_cell.length_a   1.000
_cell.length_b   1.000
_cell.length_c   1.000
_cell.angle_alpha   90.00
_cell.angle_beta   90.00
_cell.angle_gamma   90.00
#
_symmetry.space_group_name_H-M   'P 1'
#
loop_
_entity.id
_entity.type
_entity.pdbx_description
1 polymer ?
#
loop_
_entity_poly.entity_id
_entity_poly.type
_entity_poly.pdbx_seq_one_letter_code
_entity_poly.pdbx_strand_id
1 'polypeptide(L)'
;MTTTAKNKEKIRFSKAFWVANTVELFERAAYYGVFIVITLYLSRILGFNDIQAATIAGTFSAFLYLLPTFAGALADKIGFRNSMLLAFTLLTIGYGGLALFPTWLESAGLVEYGHTTVFKGLTESGLQYGIIPIMALTVIGTAYIKDVISET
;
A
#
# COMPACT_ATOMS: atom_id res chain seq x y z
N MET A 1 -26.57 -20.75 50.55
CA MET A 1 -26.57 -20.26 49.15
C MET A 1 -25.94 -18.88 49.16
N THR A 2 -24.64 -18.83 48.93
CA THR A 2 -23.86 -17.57 48.89
C THR A 2 -23.60 -17.22 47.42
N THR A 3 -24.33 -16.22 46.97
CA THR A 3 -24.21 -15.70 45.59
C THR A 3 -22.93 -14.87 45.49
N THR A 4 -21.88 -15.43 44.91
CA THR A 4 -20.63 -14.72 44.63
C THR A 4 -20.89 -13.70 43.53
N ALA A 5 -21.06 -12.45 43.91
CA ALA A 5 -21.12 -11.33 42.96
C ALA A 5 -19.78 -11.24 42.23
N LYS A 6 -19.76 -11.67 40.97
CA LYS A 6 -18.63 -11.57 40.06
C LYS A 6 -18.33 -10.10 39.79
N ASN A 7 -17.34 -9.56 40.48
CA ASN A 7 -16.85 -8.20 40.31
C ASN A 7 -16.38 -8.03 38.86
N LYS A 8 -17.18 -7.33 38.02
CA LYS A 8 -16.79 -6.95 36.67
C LYS A 8 -15.73 -5.88 36.81
N GLU A 9 -14.46 -6.27 36.84
CA GLU A 9 -13.36 -5.33 36.65
C GLU A 9 -13.58 -4.60 35.34
N LYS A 10 -13.76 -3.30 35.40
CA LYS A 10 -13.77 -2.43 34.23
C LYS A 10 -12.36 -2.43 33.66
N ILE A 11 -12.12 -3.21 32.60
CA ILE A 11 -10.89 -3.21 31.87
C ILE A 11 -10.71 -1.80 31.27
N ARG A 12 -9.82 -1.02 31.87
CA ARG A 12 -9.42 0.28 31.34
C ARG A 12 -8.28 0.06 30.35
N PHE A 13 -8.57 0.18 29.08
CA PHE A 13 -7.55 0.14 28.03
C PHE A 13 -6.60 1.33 28.19
N SER A 14 -5.30 1.09 28.01
CA SER A 14 -4.26 2.13 28.09
C SER A 14 -4.41 3.14 26.95
N LYS A 15 -3.87 4.34 27.13
CA LYS A 15 -3.85 5.36 26.06
C LYS A 15 -3.11 4.85 24.82
N ALA A 16 -2.06 4.06 25.01
CA ALA A 16 -1.31 3.43 23.93
C ALA A 16 -2.19 2.52 23.06
N PHE A 17 -3.09 1.74 23.67
CA PHE A 17 -4.06 0.91 22.96
C PHE A 17 -4.95 1.73 22.00
N TRP A 18 -5.47 2.86 22.48
CA TRP A 18 -6.31 3.72 21.63
C TRP A 18 -5.53 4.36 20.49
N VAL A 19 -4.30 4.79 20.73
CA VAL A 19 -3.43 5.36 19.71
C VAL A 19 -3.10 4.30 18.64
N ALA A 20 -2.71 3.10 19.04
CA ALA A 20 -2.40 2.01 18.11
C ALA A 20 -3.61 1.64 17.24
N ASN A 21 -4.80 1.48 17.83
CA ASN A 21 -6.01 1.19 17.07
C ASN A 21 -6.41 2.33 16.11
N THR A 22 -6.18 3.59 16.49
CA THR A 22 -6.45 4.73 15.61
C THR A 22 -5.51 4.72 14.42
N VAL A 23 -4.23 4.48 14.63
CA VAL A 23 -3.23 4.36 13.54
C VAL A 23 -3.58 3.20 12.61
N GLU A 24 -3.94 2.04 13.14
CA GLU A 24 -4.37 0.89 12.34
C GLU A 24 -5.63 1.18 11.53
N LEU A 25 -6.60 1.92 12.09
CA LEU A 25 -7.80 2.33 11.39
C LEU A 25 -7.47 3.20 10.17
N PHE A 26 -6.60 4.20 10.33
CA PHE A 26 -6.18 5.07 9.24
C PHE A 26 -5.36 4.32 8.19
N GLU A 27 -4.49 3.41 8.60
CA GLU A 27 -3.72 2.56 7.67
C GLU A 27 -4.66 1.70 6.83
N ARG A 28 -5.64 1.05 7.45
CA ARG A 28 -6.62 0.25 6.72
C ARG A 28 -7.51 1.09 5.82
N ALA A 29 -7.94 2.25 6.26
CA ALA A 29 -8.73 3.16 5.43
C ALA A 29 -7.94 3.61 4.19
N ALA A 30 -6.67 3.95 4.35
CA ALA A 30 -5.77 4.29 3.25
C ALA A 30 -5.58 3.11 2.29
N TYR A 31 -5.34 1.91 2.83
CA TYR A 31 -5.18 0.69 2.04
C TYR A 31 -6.41 0.41 1.17
N TYR A 32 -7.60 0.37 1.78
CA TYR A 32 -8.84 0.12 1.03
C TYR A 32 -9.14 1.24 0.03
N GLY A 33 -8.86 2.49 0.38
CA GLY A 33 -9.00 3.63 -0.54
C GLY A 33 -8.13 3.47 -1.78
N VAL A 34 -6.86 3.15 -1.60
CA VAL A 34 -5.92 2.90 -2.71
C VAL A 34 -6.35 1.68 -3.52
N PHE A 35 -6.76 0.59 -2.87
CA PHE A 35 -7.14 -0.64 -3.55
C PHE A 35 -8.36 -0.46 -4.47
N ILE A 36 -9.37 0.30 -4.03
CA ILE A 36 -10.54 0.61 -4.87
C ILE A 36 -10.13 1.41 -6.10
N VAL A 37 -9.23 2.38 -5.92
CA VAL A 37 -8.82 3.29 -7.00
C VAL A 37 -7.79 2.66 -7.93
N ILE A 38 -6.95 1.72 -7.43
CA ILE A 38 -5.81 1.21 -8.20
C ILE A 38 -6.25 0.46 -9.46
N THR A 39 -7.34 -0.30 -9.39
CA THR A 39 -7.86 -1.01 -10.57
C THR A 39 -8.35 -0.02 -11.63
N LEU A 40 -9.04 1.04 -11.21
CA LEU A 40 -9.47 2.12 -12.11
C LEU A 40 -8.27 2.88 -12.67
N TYR A 41 -7.26 3.14 -11.86
CA TYR A 41 -6.01 3.77 -12.30
C TYR A 41 -5.31 2.94 -13.38
N LEU A 42 -5.16 1.64 -13.16
CA LEU A 42 -4.54 0.73 -14.11
C LEU A 42 -5.32 0.67 -15.44
N SER A 43 -6.66 0.56 -15.38
CA SER A 43 -7.47 0.43 -16.60
C SER A 43 -7.71 1.78 -17.28
N ARG A 44 -7.98 2.86 -16.52
CA ARG A 44 -8.39 4.15 -17.09
C ARG A 44 -7.25 5.10 -17.39
N ILE A 45 -6.16 5.04 -16.63
CA ILE A 45 -5.00 5.92 -16.81
C ILE A 45 -3.91 5.21 -17.61
N LEU A 46 -3.55 3.99 -17.24
CA LEU A 46 -2.45 3.26 -17.87
C LEU A 46 -2.89 2.41 -19.06
N GLY A 47 -4.20 2.22 -19.28
CA GLY A 47 -4.74 1.50 -20.43
C GLY A 47 -4.60 -0.01 -20.37
N PHE A 48 -4.46 -0.61 -19.19
CA PHE A 48 -4.54 -2.06 -19.05
C PHE A 48 -5.96 -2.57 -19.34
N ASN A 49 -6.06 -3.74 -19.93
CA ASN A 49 -7.33 -4.44 -20.02
C ASN A 49 -7.84 -4.79 -18.60
N ASP A 50 -9.15 -4.85 -18.42
CA ASP A 50 -9.78 -5.13 -17.12
C ASP A 50 -9.25 -6.42 -16.46
N ILE A 51 -8.97 -7.46 -17.25
CA ILE A 51 -8.39 -8.71 -16.78
C ILE A 51 -6.96 -8.50 -16.28
N GLN A 52 -6.16 -7.75 -17.02
CA GLN A 52 -4.78 -7.43 -16.65
C GLN A 52 -4.74 -6.55 -15.40
N ALA A 53 -5.58 -5.52 -15.35
CA ALA A 53 -5.70 -4.63 -14.21
C ALA A 53 -6.11 -5.40 -12.94
N ALA A 54 -7.09 -6.30 -13.05
CA ALA A 54 -7.52 -7.16 -11.94
C ALA A 54 -6.42 -8.13 -11.50
N THR A 55 -5.66 -8.70 -12.44
CA THR A 55 -4.55 -9.61 -12.14
C THR A 55 -3.41 -8.87 -11.42
N ILE A 56 -3.05 -7.68 -11.89
CA ILE A 56 -2.00 -6.85 -11.26
C ILE A 56 -2.46 -6.43 -9.85
N ALA A 57 -3.68 -5.94 -9.71
CA ALA A 57 -4.23 -5.54 -8.41
C ALA A 57 -4.35 -6.72 -7.43
N GLY A 58 -4.77 -7.89 -7.91
CA GLY A 58 -4.83 -9.11 -7.12
C GLY A 58 -3.46 -9.59 -6.66
N THR A 59 -2.47 -9.58 -7.56
CA THR A 59 -1.07 -9.92 -7.24
C THR A 59 -0.49 -8.93 -6.21
N PHE A 60 -0.72 -7.64 -6.41
CA PHE A 60 -0.36 -6.59 -5.45
C PHE A 60 -0.94 -6.88 -4.06
N SER A 61 -2.23 -7.22 -4.01
CA SER A 61 -2.91 -7.57 -2.76
C SER A 61 -2.32 -8.81 -2.09
N ALA A 62 -2.04 -9.87 -2.86
CA ALA A 62 -1.42 -11.10 -2.35
C ALA A 62 -0.06 -10.85 -1.70
N PHE A 63 0.77 -10.03 -2.35
CA PHE A 63 2.07 -9.65 -1.80
C PHE A 63 1.96 -8.81 -0.52
N LEU A 64 0.96 -7.94 -0.41
CA LEU A 64 0.70 -7.16 0.81
C LEU A 64 0.40 -8.04 2.04
N TYR A 65 -0.12 -9.24 1.84
CA TYR A 65 -0.34 -10.20 2.93
C TYR A 65 0.86 -11.13 3.17
N LEU A 66 1.63 -11.43 2.13
CA LEU A 66 2.76 -12.36 2.23
C LEU A 66 4.03 -11.67 2.77
N LEU A 67 4.32 -10.46 2.30
CA LEU A 67 5.57 -9.78 2.63
C LEU A 67 5.75 -9.42 4.12
N PRO A 68 4.72 -9.07 4.91
CA PRO A 68 4.92 -8.78 6.34
C PRO A 68 5.66 -9.87 7.08
N THR A 69 5.42 -11.15 6.74
CA THR A 69 6.12 -12.29 7.36
C THR A 69 7.64 -12.22 7.18
N PHE A 70 8.11 -11.68 6.05
CA PHE A 70 9.54 -11.52 5.77
C PHE A 70 10.08 -10.18 6.30
N ALA A 71 9.24 -9.16 6.31
CA ALA A 71 9.61 -7.83 6.76
C ALA A 71 9.92 -7.79 8.25
N GLY A 72 9.17 -8.55 9.10
CA GLY A 72 9.44 -8.70 10.52
C GLY A 72 10.80 -9.26 10.81
N ALA A 73 11.15 -10.37 10.19
CA ALA A 73 12.47 -10.96 10.35
C ALA A 73 13.62 -10.00 9.96
N LEU A 74 13.36 -9.06 9.07
CA LEU A 74 14.33 -8.04 8.68
C LEU A 74 14.31 -6.84 9.64
N ALA A 75 13.14 -6.44 10.14
CA ALA A 75 12.98 -5.38 11.12
C ALA A 75 13.72 -5.68 12.42
N ASP A 76 13.69 -6.94 12.88
CA ASP A 76 14.44 -7.41 14.05
C ASP A 76 15.96 -7.21 13.92
N LYS A 77 16.49 -7.32 12.70
CA LYS A 77 17.92 -7.14 12.44
C LYS A 77 18.34 -5.67 12.32
N ILE A 78 17.49 -4.85 11.74
CA ILE A 78 17.80 -3.43 11.42
C ILE A 78 17.44 -2.53 12.59
N GLY A 79 16.52 -2.95 13.45
CA GLY A 79 15.97 -2.21 14.56
C GLY A 79 14.80 -1.32 14.17
N PHE A 80 13.88 -1.12 15.11
CA PHE A 80 12.60 -0.45 14.94
C PHE A 80 12.67 0.92 14.23
N ARG A 81 13.56 1.81 14.68
CA ARG A 81 13.69 3.16 14.14
C ARG A 81 14.08 3.15 12.65
N ASN A 82 15.06 2.33 12.30
CA ASN A 82 15.57 2.28 10.92
C ASN A 82 14.55 1.61 10.00
N SER A 83 13.83 0.61 10.50
CA SER A 83 12.74 -0.06 9.77
C SER A 83 11.60 0.91 9.46
N MET A 84 11.21 1.75 10.43
CA MET A 84 10.21 2.79 10.19
C MET A 84 10.66 3.81 9.13
N LEU A 85 11.89 4.31 9.24
CA LEU A 85 12.42 5.26 8.25
C LEU A 85 12.46 4.64 6.85
N LEU A 86 12.89 3.39 6.74
CA LEU A 86 12.92 2.65 5.48
C LEU A 86 11.51 2.49 4.90
N ALA A 87 10.53 2.10 5.73
CA ALA A 87 9.15 1.94 5.33
C ALA A 87 8.56 3.25 4.77
N PHE A 88 8.71 4.36 5.51
CA PHE A 88 8.22 5.66 5.05
C PHE A 88 8.91 6.14 3.77
N THR A 89 10.22 5.89 3.63
CA THR A 89 10.95 6.24 2.42
C THR A 89 10.43 5.45 1.22
N LEU A 90 10.25 4.14 1.36
CA LEU A 90 9.70 3.28 0.30
C LEU A 90 8.28 3.68 -0.09
N LEU A 91 7.42 4.00 0.89
CA LEU A 91 6.06 4.46 0.62
C LEU A 91 6.04 5.81 -0.11
N THR A 92 6.89 6.74 0.32
CA THR A 92 6.97 8.06 -0.33
C THR A 92 7.41 7.93 -1.78
N ILE A 93 8.42 7.11 -2.05
CA ILE A 93 8.89 6.83 -3.42
C ILE A 93 7.82 6.09 -4.22
N GLY A 94 7.18 5.09 -3.62
CA GLY A 94 6.16 4.29 -4.27
C GLY A 94 4.92 5.09 -4.64
N TYR A 95 4.30 5.78 -3.69
CA TYR A 95 3.11 6.61 -3.96
C TYR A 95 3.43 7.84 -4.80
N GLY A 96 4.59 8.47 -4.58
CA GLY A 96 5.08 9.55 -5.44
C GLY A 96 5.29 9.07 -6.87
N GLY A 97 5.87 7.89 -7.04
CA GLY A 97 6.04 7.25 -8.33
C GLY A 97 4.70 6.95 -9.03
N LEU A 98 3.72 6.39 -8.31
CA LEU A 98 2.37 6.15 -8.84
C LEU A 98 1.72 7.44 -9.36
N ALA A 99 1.87 8.54 -8.62
CA ALA A 99 1.28 9.83 -9.00
C ALA A 99 2.00 10.48 -10.19
N LEU A 100 3.33 10.41 -10.22
CA LEU A 100 4.16 11.12 -11.19
C LEU A 100 4.45 10.31 -12.46
N PHE A 101 4.28 8.99 -12.43
CA PHE A 101 4.65 8.11 -13.54
C PHE A 101 4.02 8.50 -14.88
N PRO A 102 2.70 8.70 -15.01
CA PRO A 102 2.10 9.10 -16.29
C PRO A 102 2.59 10.48 -16.73
N THR A 103 2.64 11.44 -15.81
CA THR A 103 3.06 12.82 -16.10
C THR A 103 4.54 12.88 -16.49
N TRP A 104 5.38 12.07 -15.88
CA TRP A 104 6.79 11.98 -16.23
C TRP A 104 7.00 11.42 -17.65
N LEU A 105 6.27 10.37 -18.01
CA LEU A 105 6.33 9.81 -19.36
C LEU A 105 5.86 10.80 -20.43
N GLU A 106 4.82 11.56 -20.13
CA GLU A 106 4.32 12.62 -21.01
C GLU A 106 5.36 13.74 -21.16
N SER A 107 5.94 14.22 -20.08
CA SER A 107 6.96 15.28 -20.10
C SER A 107 8.25 14.86 -20.79
N ALA A 108 8.57 13.57 -20.77
CA ALA A 108 9.69 12.99 -21.48
C ALA A 108 9.42 12.80 -23.00
N GLY A 109 8.20 13.08 -23.46
CA GLY A 109 7.80 12.90 -24.87
C GLY A 109 7.72 11.45 -25.31
N LEU A 110 7.63 10.52 -24.36
CA LEU A 110 7.57 9.08 -24.64
C LEU A 110 6.13 8.61 -24.94
N VAL A 111 5.14 9.40 -24.53
CA VAL A 111 3.72 9.14 -24.77
C VAL A 111 2.99 10.41 -25.11
N GLU A 112 1.93 10.29 -25.90
CA GLU A 112 1.06 11.39 -26.28
C GLU A 112 -0.31 11.21 -25.62
N TYR A 113 -0.85 12.28 -25.04
CA TYR A 113 -2.15 12.28 -24.38
C TYR A 113 -3.28 12.20 -25.42
N GLY A 114 -4.06 11.14 -25.40
CA GLY A 114 -5.20 10.99 -26.30
C GLY A 114 -6.47 11.68 -25.79
N HIS A 115 -7.49 11.84 -26.65
CA HIS A 115 -8.80 12.40 -26.32
C HIS A 115 -9.62 11.57 -25.30
N THR A 116 -9.17 10.41 -24.93
CA THR A 116 -9.74 9.55 -23.90
C THR A 116 -8.96 9.70 -22.59
N THR A 117 -9.56 9.34 -21.47
CA THR A 117 -8.91 9.34 -20.14
C THR A 117 -7.73 8.36 -20.04
N VAL A 118 -7.42 7.65 -21.10
CA VAL A 118 -6.33 6.67 -21.21
C VAL A 118 -5.16 7.28 -21.97
N PHE A 119 -3.94 7.12 -21.47
CA PHE A 119 -2.71 7.44 -22.19
C PHE A 119 -2.49 6.42 -23.31
N LYS A 120 -2.98 6.72 -24.50
CA LYS A 120 -2.94 5.81 -25.65
C LYS A 120 -1.51 5.35 -25.98
N GLY A 121 -0.55 6.25 -25.94
CA GLY A 121 0.84 5.93 -26.17
C GLY A 121 1.46 4.96 -25.15
N LEU A 122 0.97 4.95 -23.90
CA LEU A 122 1.37 3.96 -22.88
C LEU A 122 0.96 2.55 -23.30
N THR A 123 -0.28 2.40 -23.76
CA THR A 123 -0.82 1.09 -24.21
C THR A 123 -0.11 0.60 -25.45
N GLU A 124 0.13 1.45 -26.45
CA GLU A 124 0.76 1.08 -27.71
C GLU A 124 2.24 0.74 -27.55
N SER A 125 2.97 1.46 -26.67
CA SER A 125 4.40 1.23 -26.44
C SER A 125 4.71 0.19 -25.38
N GLY A 126 3.72 -0.26 -24.63
CA GLY A 126 3.92 -1.17 -23.49
C GLY A 126 4.63 -0.53 -22.29
N LEU A 127 4.89 0.77 -22.31
CA LEU A 127 5.53 1.51 -21.19
C LEU A 127 4.70 1.48 -19.91
N GLN A 128 3.40 1.20 -20.01
CA GLN A 128 2.49 0.97 -18.87
C GLN A 128 3.03 -0.06 -17.88
N TYR A 129 3.78 -1.05 -18.33
CA TYR A 129 4.35 -2.09 -17.45
C TYR A 129 5.44 -1.53 -16.51
N GLY A 130 5.98 -0.35 -16.78
CA GLY A 130 6.91 0.33 -15.87
C GLY A 130 6.30 0.69 -14.51
N ILE A 131 4.97 0.64 -14.36
CA ILE A 131 4.28 0.84 -13.09
C ILE A 131 4.51 -0.31 -12.10
N ILE A 132 4.77 -1.53 -12.58
CA ILE A 132 4.90 -2.73 -11.74
C ILE A 132 6.02 -2.59 -10.70
N PRO A 133 7.27 -2.19 -11.05
CA PRO A 133 8.30 -1.98 -10.05
C PRO A 133 7.96 -0.87 -9.04
N ILE A 134 7.24 0.17 -9.46
CA ILE A 134 6.79 1.26 -8.59
C ILE A 134 5.75 0.71 -7.58
N MET A 135 4.81 -0.09 -8.04
CA MET A 135 3.86 -0.78 -7.17
C MET A 135 4.56 -1.74 -6.20
N ALA A 136 5.61 -2.44 -6.63
CA ALA A 136 6.39 -3.31 -5.76
C ALA A 136 7.03 -2.54 -4.60
N LEU A 137 7.52 -1.33 -4.82
CA LEU A 137 8.06 -0.46 -3.76
C LEU A 137 6.99 -0.09 -2.73
N THR A 138 5.76 0.22 -3.17
CA THR A 138 4.64 0.50 -2.24
C THR A 138 4.28 -0.72 -1.41
N VAL A 139 4.26 -1.91 -2.01
CA VAL A 139 3.99 -3.17 -1.31
C VAL A 139 5.01 -3.42 -0.22
N ILE A 140 6.29 -3.30 -0.54
CA ILE A 140 7.39 -3.51 0.42
C ILE A 140 7.28 -2.50 1.56
N GLY A 141 7.06 -1.23 1.27
CA GLY A 141 6.90 -0.17 2.27
C GLY A 141 5.71 -0.42 3.21
N THR A 142 4.56 -0.81 2.68
CA THR A 142 3.36 -1.14 3.47
C THR A 142 3.59 -2.38 4.34
N ALA A 143 4.28 -3.39 3.82
CA ALA A 143 4.63 -4.59 4.57
C ALA A 143 5.48 -4.26 5.82
N TYR A 144 6.48 -3.39 5.65
CA TYR A 144 7.31 -2.94 6.76
C TYR A 144 6.53 -2.15 7.83
N ILE A 145 5.64 -1.26 7.43
CA ILE A 145 4.80 -0.50 8.39
C ILE A 145 3.90 -1.43 9.17
N LYS A 146 3.23 -2.37 8.49
CA LYS A 146 2.31 -3.29 9.13
C LYS A 146 3.00 -4.13 10.21
N ASP A 147 4.21 -4.58 9.94
CA ASP A 147 4.98 -5.38 10.86
C ASP A 147 5.45 -4.59 12.09
N VAL A 148 6.02 -3.42 11.84
CA VAL A 148 6.50 -2.52 12.91
C VAL A 148 5.37 -2.09 13.85
N ILE A 149 4.14 -1.88 13.32
CA ILE A 149 2.98 -1.51 14.15
C ILE A 149 2.43 -2.72 14.91
N SER A 150 2.52 -3.94 14.36
CA SER A 150 1.98 -5.13 15.02
C SER A 150 2.79 -5.58 16.24
N GLU A 151 4.04 -5.14 16.37
CA GLU A 151 4.93 -5.48 17.50
C GLU A 151 4.86 -4.46 18.65
N THR A 152 4.07 -3.38 18.52
CA THR A 152 3.85 -2.37 19.56
C THR A 152 2.55 -2.61 20.33
#